data_87f589fb479d9ff3d2754295632849c8
#
_entry.id   87f589fb479d9ff3d2754295632849c8
#
_cell.length_a   1.000
_cell.length_b   1.000
_cell.length_c   1.000
_cell.angle_alpha   90.00
_cell.angle_beta   90.00
_cell.angle_gamma   90.00
#
_symmetry.space_group_name_H-M   'P 1'
#
loop_
_entity.id
_entity.type
_entity.pdbx_description
1 polymer ?
#
loop_
_entity_poly.entity_id
_entity_poly.type
_entity_poly.pdbx_seq_one_letter_code
_entity_poly.pdbx_strand_id
1 'polypeptide(L)'
;MTKKTEIKKVRCNICSAGCPIDAYVQDGKLLSVEGSRDWPGQQGGLCSKGAASRQYVYNKDRILYPMKRVGERGSGEFERISWEEAYAMIANNLLRIREKYGSQSTVFYAGYPKWYRPALLRLANAYGSPNYCTESSTCFQSAAMAWRSIYGNNICFPDMMHAKTVLVWSNNLYYSNISMAPMYQSLKERGVNIISVDPRETVTSQAADLHLKLIPGTDGALALSMGQVIIEENLYDHEFVEKYVYGFEEYRAYVQQFKPEKAAEITGLDADLIRQAARIYAKNSPAAVMFSASPVVHHINGMQNYRAVMCLIALTGNYDI
;
A
#
# COMPACT_ATOMS: atom_id res chain seq x y z
N MET A 1 17.20 -1.54 44.56
CA MET A 1 17.77 -1.41 43.22
C MET A 1 16.67 -0.99 42.27
N THR A 2 16.75 0.19 41.68
CA THR A 2 15.77 0.65 40.67
C THR A 2 15.92 -0.23 39.42
N LYS A 3 14.86 -0.92 39.06
CA LYS A 3 14.83 -1.76 37.87
C LYS A 3 15.05 -0.88 36.63
N LYS A 4 16.04 -1.20 35.81
CA LYS A 4 16.39 -0.43 34.62
C LYS A 4 15.42 -0.78 33.48
N THR A 5 14.72 0.22 32.96
CA THR A 5 13.92 0.08 31.73
C THR A 5 14.86 0.19 30.52
N GLU A 6 14.77 -0.77 29.61
CA GLU A 6 15.47 -0.78 28.33
C GLU A 6 14.52 -0.29 27.24
N ILE A 7 15.04 0.51 26.30
CA ILE A 7 14.31 0.88 25.08
C ILE A 7 14.82 0.03 23.92
N LYS A 8 13.96 -0.74 23.30
CA LYS A 8 14.29 -1.56 22.13
C LYS A 8 13.62 -0.98 20.89
N LYS A 9 14.43 -0.66 19.88
CA LYS A 9 13.96 -0.20 18.57
C LYS A 9 13.46 -1.41 17.77
N VAL A 10 12.19 -1.47 17.50
CA VAL A 10 11.54 -2.60 16.79
C VAL A 10 10.48 -2.09 15.82
N ARG A 11 9.86 -3.01 15.09
CA ARG A 11 8.76 -2.69 14.15
C ARG A 11 7.43 -3.26 14.64
N CYS A 12 6.37 -2.49 14.47
CA CYS A 12 5.01 -2.96 14.66
C CYS A 12 4.64 -3.94 13.55
N ASN A 13 4.21 -5.14 13.90
CA ASN A 13 3.86 -6.21 12.97
C ASN A 13 2.34 -6.46 12.84
N ILE A 14 1.51 -5.51 13.28
CA ILE A 14 0.04 -5.66 13.20
C ILE A 14 -0.45 -5.53 11.75
N CYS A 15 0.21 -4.69 10.94
CA CYS A 15 -0.12 -4.52 9.53
C CYS A 15 1.15 -4.27 8.69
N SER A 16 1.00 -4.16 7.36
CA SER A 16 2.12 -3.96 6.43
C SER A 16 2.79 -2.59 6.52
N ALA A 17 2.21 -1.61 7.22
CA ALA A 17 2.86 -0.32 7.43
C ALA A 17 4.18 -0.46 8.19
N GLY A 18 4.30 -1.49 9.06
CA GLY A 18 5.56 -1.83 9.71
C GLY A 18 6.14 -0.65 10.51
N CYS A 19 5.29 0.14 11.17
CA CYS A 19 5.71 1.36 11.86
C CYS A 19 6.87 1.10 12.81
N PRO A 20 7.95 1.89 12.78
CA PRO A 20 9.03 1.82 13.76
C PRO A 20 8.51 2.25 15.12
N ILE A 21 8.82 1.47 16.14
CA ILE A 21 8.38 1.71 17.52
C ILE A 21 9.52 1.58 18.51
N ASP A 22 9.44 2.36 19.57
CA ASP A 22 10.26 2.27 20.75
C ASP A 22 9.51 1.41 21.77
N ALA A 23 10.02 0.23 22.04
CA ALA A 23 9.45 -0.71 23.01
C ALA A 23 10.19 -0.56 24.35
N TYR A 24 9.44 -0.19 25.39
CA TYR A 24 9.95 -0.06 26.74
C TYR A 24 9.83 -1.41 27.46
N VAL A 25 10.98 -2.01 27.78
CA VAL A 25 11.04 -3.34 28.36
C VAL A 25 11.71 -3.30 29.72
N GLN A 26 11.16 -3.99 30.72
CA GLN A 26 11.73 -4.16 32.05
C GLN A 26 11.59 -5.62 32.49
N ASP A 27 12.68 -6.23 32.93
CA ASP A 27 12.71 -7.64 33.34
C ASP A 27 12.11 -8.59 32.30
N GLY A 28 12.37 -8.36 31.00
CA GLY A 28 11.82 -9.15 29.90
C GLY A 28 10.33 -8.89 29.60
N LYS A 29 9.68 -7.96 30.29
CA LYS A 29 8.26 -7.61 30.06
C LYS A 29 8.12 -6.30 29.32
N LEU A 30 7.28 -6.28 28.31
CA LEU A 30 6.89 -5.09 27.58
C LEU A 30 5.99 -4.21 28.45
N LEU A 31 6.42 -3.00 28.77
CA LEU A 31 5.66 -2.03 29.58
C LEU A 31 4.76 -1.15 28.70
N SER A 32 5.34 -0.57 27.65
CA SER A 32 4.65 0.30 26.70
C SER A 32 5.35 0.32 25.35
N VAL A 33 4.68 0.87 24.35
CA VAL A 33 5.23 1.17 23.04
C VAL A 33 4.87 2.59 22.62
N GLU A 34 5.78 3.24 21.91
CA GLU A 34 5.57 4.55 21.30
C GLU A 34 6.08 4.52 19.87
N GLY A 35 5.58 5.40 19.01
CA GLY A 35 6.15 5.59 17.68
C GLY A 35 7.57 6.15 17.78
N SER A 36 8.53 5.54 17.08
CA SER A 36 9.92 6.01 17.10
C SER A 36 10.06 7.32 16.34
N ARG A 37 10.57 8.36 17.01
CA ARG A 37 10.82 9.67 16.41
C ARG A 37 12.11 9.73 15.61
N ASP A 38 13.02 8.79 15.83
CA ASP A 38 14.31 8.70 15.11
C ASP A 38 14.12 8.28 13.64
N TRP A 39 12.92 7.87 13.26
CA TRP A 39 12.59 7.46 11.91
C TRP A 39 11.97 8.62 11.14
N PRO A 40 12.65 9.20 10.13
CA PRO A 40 12.23 10.44 9.49
C PRO A 40 10.89 10.32 8.74
N GLY A 41 10.60 9.15 8.16
CA GLY A 41 9.41 8.95 7.33
C GLY A 41 8.08 8.96 8.07
N GLN A 42 8.05 8.63 9.38
CA GLN A 42 6.82 8.58 10.18
C GLN A 42 6.81 9.53 11.37
N GLN A 43 7.96 10.06 11.74
CA GLN A 43 8.12 11.11 12.76
C GLN A 43 7.40 10.81 14.09
N GLY A 44 7.42 9.54 14.53
CA GLY A 44 6.74 9.09 15.74
C GLY A 44 5.26 8.75 15.55
N GLY A 45 4.74 8.82 14.34
CA GLY A 45 3.34 8.45 14.04
C GLY A 45 3.05 6.97 14.37
N LEU A 46 2.03 6.72 15.18
CA LEU A 46 1.57 5.38 15.55
C LEU A 46 0.05 5.36 15.70
N CYS A 47 -0.60 4.39 15.06
CA CYS A 47 -2.05 4.24 15.17
C CYS A 47 -2.46 3.57 16.50
N SER A 48 -3.74 3.63 16.84
CA SER A 48 -4.30 3.03 18.06
C SER A 48 -4.01 1.54 18.20
N LYS A 49 -4.00 0.77 17.10
CA LYS A 49 -3.65 -0.66 17.11
C LYS A 49 -2.19 -0.88 17.50
N GLY A 50 -1.28 -0.08 16.95
CA GLY A 50 0.14 -0.12 17.29
C GLY A 50 0.38 0.27 18.74
N ALA A 51 -0.24 1.33 19.22
CA ALA A 51 -0.17 1.78 20.62
C ALA A 51 -0.71 0.72 21.59
N ALA A 52 -1.72 -0.05 21.19
CA ALA A 52 -2.30 -1.14 21.97
C ALA A 52 -1.49 -2.46 21.94
N SER A 53 -0.29 -2.48 21.37
CA SER A 53 0.52 -3.71 21.20
C SER A 53 0.74 -4.48 22.51
N ARG A 54 0.93 -3.77 23.64
CA ARG A 54 1.08 -4.41 24.95
C ARG A 54 -0.18 -5.20 25.33
N GLN A 55 -1.38 -4.63 25.14
CA GLN A 55 -2.65 -5.30 25.43
C GLN A 55 -2.84 -6.53 24.55
N TYR A 56 -2.44 -6.44 23.28
CA TYR A 56 -2.47 -7.56 22.36
C TYR A 56 -1.52 -8.69 22.79
N VAL A 57 -0.29 -8.35 23.19
CA VAL A 57 0.74 -9.34 23.60
C VAL A 57 0.31 -10.08 24.87
N TYR A 58 -0.26 -9.37 25.84
CA TYR A 58 -0.65 -9.92 27.15
C TYR A 58 -2.16 -10.17 27.29
N ASN A 59 -2.88 -10.26 26.19
CA ASN A 59 -4.30 -10.59 26.24
C ASN A 59 -4.49 -11.98 26.87
N LYS A 60 -5.40 -12.10 27.84
CA LYS A 60 -5.69 -13.36 28.53
C LYS A 60 -6.27 -14.43 27.59
N ASP A 61 -6.94 -14.02 26.52
CA ASP A 61 -7.56 -14.89 25.56
C ASP A 61 -6.61 -15.24 24.39
N ARG A 62 -5.33 -14.85 24.48
CA ARG A 62 -4.32 -15.17 23.47
C ARG A 62 -4.06 -16.68 23.46
N ILE A 63 -4.19 -17.29 22.27
CA ILE A 63 -3.84 -18.70 22.05
C ILE A 63 -2.31 -18.84 22.12
N LEU A 64 -1.84 -19.60 23.12
CA LEU A 64 -0.40 -19.81 23.36
C LEU A 64 0.08 -21.21 22.94
N TYR A 65 -0.85 -22.14 22.72
CA TYR A 65 -0.56 -23.54 22.42
C TYR A 65 -1.48 -24.03 21.31
N PRO A 66 -1.11 -25.10 20.59
CA PRO A 66 -2.00 -25.74 19.64
C PRO A 66 -3.28 -26.23 20.32
N MET A 67 -4.39 -26.11 19.60
CA MET A 67 -5.69 -26.54 20.10
C MET A 67 -6.39 -27.39 19.05
N LYS A 68 -7.01 -28.47 19.49
CA LYS A 68 -7.82 -29.37 18.68
C LYS A 68 -9.30 -29.22 19.05
N ARG A 69 -10.14 -29.11 18.04
CA ARG A 69 -11.59 -29.10 18.25
C ARG A 69 -12.07 -30.48 18.72
N VAL A 70 -12.85 -30.50 19.81
CA VAL A 70 -13.43 -31.72 20.40
C VAL A 70 -14.95 -31.75 20.27
N GLY A 71 -15.61 -30.60 20.13
CA GLY A 71 -17.04 -30.49 19.91
C GLY A 71 -17.43 -30.52 18.42
N GLU A 72 -18.71 -30.35 18.16
CA GLU A 72 -19.25 -30.21 16.80
C GLU A 72 -18.68 -28.97 16.10
N ARG A 73 -18.73 -28.95 14.77
CA ARG A 73 -18.28 -27.80 13.97
C ARG A 73 -19.13 -26.57 14.33
N GLY A 74 -18.49 -25.55 14.84
CA GLY A 74 -19.14 -24.29 15.27
C GLY A 74 -19.45 -24.22 16.78
N SER A 75 -19.26 -25.28 17.57
CA SER A 75 -19.48 -25.26 19.02
C SER A 75 -18.50 -24.37 19.78
N GLY A 76 -17.30 -24.12 19.23
CA GLY A 76 -16.24 -23.41 19.93
C GLY A 76 -15.50 -24.24 20.98
N GLU A 77 -15.73 -25.55 21.05
CA GLU A 77 -15.13 -26.43 22.04
C GLU A 77 -13.78 -26.95 21.56
N PHE A 78 -12.71 -26.57 22.26
CA PHE A 78 -11.34 -26.92 21.94
C PHE A 78 -10.59 -27.40 23.18
N GLU A 79 -9.70 -28.37 23.00
CA GLU A 79 -8.73 -28.81 24.01
C GLU A 79 -7.30 -28.48 23.56
N ARG A 80 -6.43 -28.24 24.55
CA ARG A 80 -5.01 -28.06 24.30
C ARG A 80 -4.36 -29.39 23.95
N ILE A 81 -3.50 -29.37 22.90
CA ILE A 81 -2.68 -30.51 22.48
C ILE A 81 -1.19 -30.11 22.43
N SER A 82 -0.30 -31.09 22.29
CA SER A 82 1.11 -30.82 22.08
C SER A 82 1.41 -30.39 20.63
N TRP A 83 2.58 -29.80 20.39
CA TRP A 83 3.03 -29.48 19.03
C TRP A 83 3.25 -30.74 18.20
N GLU A 84 3.77 -31.81 18.81
CA GLU A 84 4.00 -33.10 18.17
C GLU A 84 2.68 -33.70 17.70
N GLU A 85 1.66 -33.66 18.54
CA GLU A 85 0.30 -34.13 18.16
C GLU A 85 -0.28 -33.26 17.02
N ALA A 86 -0.14 -31.96 17.11
CA ALA A 86 -0.63 -31.06 16.06
C ALA A 86 0.06 -31.34 14.70
N TYR A 87 1.38 -31.49 14.69
CA TYR A 87 2.13 -31.81 13.47
C TYR A 87 1.77 -33.15 12.91
N ALA A 88 1.64 -34.16 13.74
CA ALA A 88 1.23 -35.49 13.30
C ALA A 88 -0.17 -35.49 12.69
N MET A 89 -1.13 -34.81 13.31
CA MET A 89 -2.49 -34.68 12.78
C MET A 89 -2.52 -33.99 11.42
N ILE A 90 -1.79 -32.85 11.28
CA ILE A 90 -1.73 -32.11 10.02
C ILE A 90 -1.08 -32.97 8.94
N ALA A 91 0.10 -33.56 9.22
CA ALA A 91 0.85 -34.35 8.26
C ALA A 91 0.04 -35.58 7.78
N ASN A 92 -0.54 -36.34 8.71
CA ASN A 92 -1.33 -37.53 8.37
C ASN A 92 -2.55 -37.19 7.50
N ASN A 93 -3.25 -36.08 7.79
CA ASN A 93 -4.38 -35.65 6.97
C ASN A 93 -3.94 -35.17 5.58
N LEU A 94 -2.85 -34.39 5.48
CA LEU A 94 -2.32 -33.95 4.19
C LEU A 94 -1.86 -35.15 3.34
N LEU A 95 -1.15 -36.15 3.93
CA LEU A 95 -0.72 -37.36 3.23
C LEU A 95 -1.91 -38.17 2.75
N ARG A 96 -2.91 -38.41 3.60
CA ARG A 96 -4.15 -39.11 3.25
C ARG A 96 -4.91 -38.42 2.11
N ILE A 97 -5.00 -37.05 2.13
CA ILE A 97 -5.65 -36.29 1.06
C ILE A 97 -4.88 -36.44 -0.24
N ARG A 98 -3.55 -36.30 -0.19
CA ARG A 98 -2.68 -36.46 -1.35
C ARG A 98 -2.79 -37.87 -1.98
N GLU A 99 -2.81 -38.89 -1.16
CA GLU A 99 -2.95 -40.29 -1.62
C GLU A 99 -4.31 -40.51 -2.30
N LYS A 100 -5.39 -40.02 -1.70
CA LYS A 100 -6.75 -40.26 -2.19
C LYS A 100 -7.16 -39.40 -3.37
N TYR A 101 -6.73 -38.12 -3.41
CA TYR A 101 -7.24 -37.13 -4.34
C TYR A 101 -6.15 -36.42 -5.17
N GLY A 102 -4.87 -36.72 -4.95
CA GLY A 102 -3.73 -36.02 -5.54
C GLY A 102 -3.37 -34.73 -4.81
N SER A 103 -2.14 -34.29 -4.98
CA SER A 103 -1.62 -33.08 -4.33
C SER A 103 -2.34 -31.79 -4.75
N GLN A 104 -2.85 -31.75 -5.98
CA GLN A 104 -3.61 -30.62 -6.54
C GLN A 104 -4.96 -30.37 -5.85
N SER A 105 -5.46 -31.34 -5.04
CA SER A 105 -6.71 -31.16 -4.29
C SER A 105 -6.56 -30.27 -3.05
N THR A 106 -5.31 -29.92 -2.68
CA THR A 106 -5.01 -29.09 -1.51
C THR A 106 -4.59 -27.69 -1.93
N VAL A 107 -5.24 -26.67 -1.36
CA VAL A 107 -4.90 -25.27 -1.54
C VAL A 107 -4.17 -24.76 -0.30
N PHE A 108 -3.00 -24.17 -0.50
CA PHE A 108 -2.26 -23.47 0.54
C PHE A 108 -2.50 -21.97 0.39
N TYR A 109 -3.23 -21.39 1.31
CA TYR A 109 -3.64 -19.98 1.25
C TYR A 109 -3.02 -19.17 2.39
N ALA A 110 -2.32 -18.09 2.04
CA ALA A 110 -1.83 -17.12 3.00
C ALA A 110 -2.65 -15.83 2.92
N GLY A 111 -3.22 -15.42 4.05
CA GLY A 111 -3.87 -14.13 4.20
C GLY A 111 -2.88 -12.95 4.16
N TYR A 112 -3.34 -11.80 4.65
CA TYR A 112 -2.60 -10.53 4.57
C TYR A 112 -1.21 -10.52 5.26
N PRO A 113 -0.96 -11.12 6.45
CA PRO A 113 0.37 -11.14 7.04
C PRO A 113 1.38 -11.84 6.14
N LYS A 114 2.53 -11.23 5.93
CA LYS A 114 3.50 -11.65 4.90
C LYS A 114 4.67 -12.46 5.42
N TRP A 115 4.90 -12.43 6.72
CA TRP A 115 6.11 -13.00 7.36
C TRP A 115 6.22 -14.51 7.23
N TYR A 116 5.13 -15.25 7.26
CA TYR A 116 5.12 -16.71 7.13
C TYR A 116 4.90 -17.24 5.70
N ARG A 117 4.63 -16.35 4.74
CA ARG A 117 4.39 -16.75 3.33
C ARG A 117 5.51 -17.58 2.72
N PRO A 118 6.81 -17.26 2.92
CA PRO A 118 7.89 -18.09 2.41
C PRO A 118 7.86 -19.52 2.96
N ALA A 119 7.55 -19.69 4.25
CA ALA A 119 7.42 -21.01 4.87
C ALA A 119 6.24 -21.80 4.30
N LEU A 120 5.08 -21.16 4.12
CA LEU A 120 3.90 -21.80 3.54
C LEU A 120 4.12 -22.16 2.07
N LEU A 121 4.78 -21.32 1.28
CA LEU A 121 5.14 -21.62 -0.10
C LEU A 121 6.08 -22.83 -0.18
N ARG A 122 7.09 -22.90 0.70
CA ARG A 122 7.97 -24.07 0.78
C ARG A 122 7.20 -25.33 1.13
N LEU A 123 6.25 -25.26 2.05
CA LEU A 123 5.39 -26.39 2.40
C LEU A 123 4.54 -26.84 1.21
N ALA A 124 3.92 -25.91 0.48
CA ALA A 124 3.15 -26.22 -0.72
C ALA A 124 4.00 -26.93 -1.78
N ASN A 125 5.23 -26.42 -2.04
CA ASN A 125 6.17 -27.04 -2.98
C ASN A 125 6.62 -28.44 -2.51
N ALA A 126 6.96 -28.61 -1.23
CA ALA A 126 7.35 -29.90 -0.68
C ALA A 126 6.21 -30.94 -0.69
N TYR A 127 4.98 -30.48 -0.51
CA TYR A 127 3.78 -31.30 -0.63
C TYR A 127 3.48 -31.68 -2.09
N GLY A 128 3.92 -30.86 -3.05
CA GLY A 128 3.68 -31.02 -4.49
C GLY A 128 2.37 -30.41 -4.97
N SER A 129 1.79 -29.45 -4.22
CA SER A 129 0.60 -28.74 -4.67
C SER A 129 0.96 -27.55 -5.57
N PRO A 130 0.32 -27.43 -6.75
CA PRO A 130 0.42 -26.23 -7.58
C PRO A 130 -0.41 -25.05 -7.04
N ASN A 131 -1.25 -25.29 -6.03
CA ASN A 131 -2.27 -24.37 -5.56
C ASN A 131 -1.79 -23.58 -4.33
N TYR A 132 -0.81 -22.70 -4.53
CA TYR A 132 -0.44 -21.68 -3.55
C TYR A 132 -1.10 -20.35 -3.92
N CYS A 133 -1.87 -19.77 -2.99
CA CYS A 133 -2.61 -18.53 -3.20
C CYS A 133 -2.37 -17.54 -2.07
N THR A 134 -2.57 -16.27 -2.38
CA THR A 134 -2.60 -15.18 -1.38
C THR A 134 -3.74 -14.22 -1.69
N GLU A 135 -4.08 -13.35 -0.76
CA GLU A 135 -5.06 -12.29 -0.98
C GLU A 135 -4.64 -11.31 -2.08
N SER A 136 -3.36 -11.26 -2.44
CA SER A 136 -2.82 -10.28 -3.40
C SER A 136 -3.48 -10.37 -4.78
N SER A 137 -3.96 -11.55 -5.19
CA SER A 137 -4.67 -11.73 -6.47
C SER A 137 -5.98 -10.93 -6.56
N THR A 138 -6.61 -10.64 -5.44
CA THR A 138 -7.84 -9.85 -5.33
C THR A 138 -7.62 -8.53 -4.58
N CYS A 139 -6.36 -8.10 -4.40
CA CYS A 139 -6.00 -6.89 -3.69
C CYS A 139 -5.00 -6.05 -4.48
N PHE A 140 -3.71 -6.30 -4.30
CA PHE A 140 -2.65 -5.42 -4.76
C PHE A 140 -1.96 -5.87 -6.05
N GLN A 141 -2.28 -7.04 -6.58
CA GLN A 141 -1.58 -7.63 -7.73
C GLN A 141 -1.67 -6.73 -8.97
N SER A 142 -2.82 -6.11 -9.23
CA SER A 142 -3.01 -5.21 -10.36
C SER A 142 -2.07 -3.99 -10.31
N ALA A 143 -1.85 -3.41 -9.11
CA ALA A 143 -0.89 -2.33 -8.92
C ALA A 143 0.55 -2.83 -9.17
N ALA A 144 0.92 -4.00 -8.62
CA ALA A 144 2.24 -4.58 -8.84
C ALA A 144 2.51 -4.88 -10.32
N MET A 145 1.50 -5.34 -11.06
CA MET A 145 1.59 -5.55 -12.51
C MET A 145 1.75 -4.23 -13.27
N ALA A 146 1.04 -3.18 -12.85
CA ALA A 146 1.19 -1.85 -13.43
C ALA A 146 2.63 -1.34 -13.25
N TRP A 147 3.22 -1.45 -12.05
CA TRP A 147 4.62 -1.09 -11.81
C TRP A 147 5.58 -1.86 -12.70
N ARG A 148 5.43 -3.16 -12.78
CA ARG A 148 6.29 -4.00 -13.64
C ARG A 148 6.17 -3.66 -15.12
N SER A 149 4.97 -3.30 -15.58
CA SER A 149 4.74 -2.96 -16.99
C SER A 149 5.31 -1.60 -17.40
N ILE A 150 5.44 -0.65 -16.46
CA ILE A 150 5.96 0.69 -16.75
C ILE A 150 7.46 0.79 -16.40
N TYR A 151 7.88 0.28 -15.24
CA TYR A 151 9.24 0.48 -14.74
C TYR A 151 10.09 -0.79 -14.65
N GLY A 152 9.56 -1.95 -15.03
CA GLY A 152 10.27 -3.22 -15.00
C GLY A 152 10.55 -3.78 -13.60
N ASN A 153 10.19 -3.06 -12.53
CA ASN A 153 10.46 -3.44 -11.14
C ASN A 153 9.19 -3.52 -10.28
N ASN A 154 9.38 -3.83 -9.01
CA ASN A 154 8.30 -3.77 -8.03
C ASN A 154 8.07 -2.32 -7.59
N ILE A 155 7.01 -2.12 -6.78
CA ILE A 155 6.60 -0.83 -6.25
C ILE A 155 7.75 -0.10 -5.57
N CYS A 156 7.94 1.15 -5.98
CA CYS A 156 8.79 2.11 -5.28
C CYS A 156 7.95 2.94 -4.32
N PHE A 157 8.49 3.22 -3.15
CA PHE A 157 7.87 4.18 -2.22
C PHE A 157 8.31 5.59 -2.60
N PRO A 158 7.37 6.56 -2.66
CA PRO A 158 7.72 7.93 -3.00
C PRO A 158 8.56 8.59 -1.89
N ASP A 159 9.60 9.33 -2.28
CA ASP A 159 10.31 10.22 -1.37
C ASP A 159 9.55 11.55 -1.22
N MET A 160 8.71 11.61 -0.22
CA MET A 160 7.94 12.83 0.07
C MET A 160 8.74 13.86 0.87
N MET A 161 9.87 13.46 1.48
CA MET A 161 10.66 14.37 2.32
C MET A 161 11.38 15.45 1.50
N HIS A 162 11.75 15.14 0.27
CA HIS A 162 12.46 16.05 -0.63
C HIS A 162 11.56 16.63 -1.72
N ALA A 163 10.28 16.21 -1.78
CA ALA A 163 9.34 16.69 -2.78
C ALA A 163 8.93 18.16 -2.55
N LYS A 164 8.73 18.88 -3.65
CA LYS A 164 8.11 20.23 -3.69
C LYS A 164 6.61 20.13 -4.00
N THR A 165 6.18 19.03 -4.60
CA THR A 165 4.76 18.71 -4.82
C THR A 165 4.50 17.25 -4.41
N VAL A 166 3.39 17.02 -3.71
CA VAL A 166 2.92 15.68 -3.39
C VAL A 166 1.50 15.49 -3.93
N LEU A 167 1.37 14.54 -4.84
CA LEU A 167 0.08 14.11 -5.38
C LEU A 167 -0.44 12.94 -4.54
N VAL A 168 -1.41 13.20 -3.66
CA VAL A 168 -2.02 12.20 -2.77
C VAL A 168 -3.21 11.58 -3.51
N TRP A 169 -3.02 10.40 -4.10
CA TRP A 169 -4.01 9.76 -4.92
C TRP A 169 -4.77 8.66 -4.15
N SER A 170 -6.05 8.93 -3.88
CA SER A 170 -6.97 8.05 -3.16
C SER A 170 -6.44 7.53 -1.81
N ASN A 171 -5.70 8.37 -1.09
CA ASN A 171 -5.07 8.02 0.18
C ASN A 171 -5.51 8.96 1.31
N ASN A 172 -6.37 8.45 2.20
CA ASN A 172 -6.82 9.21 3.37
C ASN A 172 -5.86 9.01 4.54
N LEU A 173 -4.79 9.82 4.60
CA LEU A 173 -3.69 9.70 5.55
C LEU A 173 -4.15 9.81 7.00
N TYR A 174 -5.07 10.73 7.30
CA TYR A 174 -5.55 10.96 8.67
C TYR A 174 -6.49 9.86 9.18
N TYR A 175 -6.95 8.96 8.32
CA TYR A 175 -7.87 7.90 8.71
C TYR A 175 -7.31 6.49 8.51
N SER A 176 -6.89 6.17 7.30
CA SER A 176 -6.44 4.81 6.95
C SER A 176 -4.93 4.62 7.06
N ASN A 177 -4.16 5.70 7.16
CA ASN A 177 -2.70 5.65 7.30
C ASN A 177 -2.20 6.66 8.36
N ILE A 178 -2.82 6.62 9.54
CA ILE A 178 -2.60 7.58 10.65
C ILE A 178 -1.13 7.75 11.01
N SER A 179 -0.32 6.69 10.88
CA SER A 179 1.12 6.77 11.16
C SER A 179 1.89 7.74 10.25
N MET A 180 1.31 8.10 9.10
CA MET A 180 1.89 9.06 8.16
C MET A 180 1.36 10.49 8.35
N ALA A 181 0.38 10.69 9.24
CA ALA A 181 -0.22 12.01 9.46
C ALA A 181 0.79 13.08 9.94
N PRO A 182 1.76 12.79 10.86
CA PRO A 182 2.78 13.77 11.25
C PRO A 182 3.66 14.20 10.07
N MET A 183 4.02 13.28 9.20
CA MET A 183 4.81 13.58 8.00
C MET A 183 3.99 14.47 7.04
N TYR A 184 2.71 14.15 6.81
CA TYR A 184 1.84 14.98 5.98
C TYR A 184 1.70 16.40 6.54
N GLN A 185 1.59 16.56 7.85
CA GLN A 185 1.58 17.86 8.52
C GLN A 185 2.90 18.62 8.29
N SER A 186 4.03 17.93 8.39
CA SER A 186 5.36 18.51 8.12
C SER A 186 5.51 18.98 6.66
N LEU A 187 4.89 18.31 5.68
CA LEU A 187 4.86 18.80 4.29
C LEU A 187 4.19 20.16 4.18
N LYS A 188 3.04 20.32 4.82
CA LYS A 188 2.30 21.59 4.86
C LYS A 188 3.11 22.70 5.49
N GLU A 189 3.73 22.44 6.64
CA GLU A 189 4.56 23.42 7.36
C GLU A 189 5.77 23.89 6.53
N ARG A 190 6.27 23.05 5.63
CA ARG A 190 7.35 23.38 4.70
C ARG A 190 6.88 24.06 3.41
N GLY A 191 5.58 24.26 3.22
CA GLY A 191 5.02 24.89 2.03
C GLY A 191 5.08 24.00 0.77
N VAL A 192 5.09 22.67 0.94
CA VAL A 192 5.00 21.71 -0.17
C VAL A 192 3.61 21.79 -0.78
N ASN A 193 3.51 21.86 -2.11
CA ASN A 193 2.22 21.81 -2.79
C ASN A 193 1.58 20.44 -2.64
N ILE A 194 0.36 20.38 -2.16
CA ILE A 194 -0.35 19.13 -1.95
C ILE A 194 -1.60 19.08 -2.82
N ILE A 195 -1.66 18.15 -3.74
CA ILE A 195 -2.84 17.88 -4.58
C ILE A 195 -3.47 16.57 -4.08
N SER A 196 -4.72 16.61 -3.65
CA SER A 196 -5.48 15.43 -3.22
C SER A 196 -6.45 15.01 -4.31
N VAL A 197 -6.38 13.75 -4.72
CA VAL A 197 -7.33 13.10 -5.62
C VAL A 197 -8.15 12.10 -4.82
N ASP A 198 -9.37 12.44 -4.46
CA ASP A 198 -10.25 11.58 -3.64
C ASP A 198 -11.73 11.93 -3.95
N PRO A 199 -12.59 10.95 -4.18
CA PRO A 199 -14.03 11.20 -4.43
C PRO A 199 -14.75 11.80 -3.23
N ARG A 200 -14.18 11.68 -2.04
CA ARG A 200 -14.75 12.20 -0.80
C ARG A 200 -13.99 13.40 -0.30
N GLU A 201 -14.72 14.31 0.30
CA GLU A 201 -14.12 15.33 1.14
C GLU A 201 -13.69 14.72 2.48
N THR A 202 -12.38 14.67 2.72
CA THR A 202 -11.75 14.06 3.90
C THR A 202 -10.86 15.08 4.59
N VAL A 203 -10.43 14.80 5.83
CA VAL A 203 -9.43 15.65 6.51
C VAL A 203 -8.16 15.80 5.68
N THR A 204 -7.77 14.75 4.96
CA THR A 204 -6.60 14.79 4.06
C THR A 204 -6.83 15.73 2.88
N SER A 205 -8.00 15.66 2.23
CA SER A 205 -8.31 16.53 1.09
C SER A 205 -8.60 17.98 1.50
N GLN A 206 -9.21 18.22 2.67
CA GLN A 206 -9.39 19.56 3.21
C GLN A 206 -8.06 20.24 3.58
N ALA A 207 -7.07 19.45 3.96
CA ALA A 207 -5.74 19.97 4.25
C ALA A 207 -4.87 20.16 2.99
N ALA A 208 -5.29 19.71 1.81
CA ALA A 208 -4.58 19.88 0.54
C ALA A 208 -4.79 21.31 -0.02
N ASP A 209 -3.87 21.74 -0.89
CA ASP A 209 -3.96 23.02 -1.59
C ASP A 209 -4.92 22.94 -2.79
N LEU A 210 -5.10 21.73 -3.35
CA LEU A 210 -6.03 21.44 -4.43
C LEU A 210 -6.70 20.10 -4.20
N HIS A 211 -8.03 20.04 -4.31
CA HIS A 211 -8.80 18.81 -4.19
C HIS A 211 -9.52 18.48 -5.51
N LEU A 212 -9.19 17.34 -6.10
CA LEU A 212 -9.82 16.78 -7.30
C LEU A 212 -10.84 15.73 -6.88
N LYS A 213 -12.09 16.13 -6.75
CA LYS A 213 -13.21 15.27 -6.31
C LYS A 213 -13.85 14.56 -7.51
N LEU A 214 -13.14 13.55 -8.03
CA LEU A 214 -13.55 12.81 -9.22
C LEU A 214 -14.66 11.77 -8.93
N ILE A 215 -15.37 11.35 -9.98
CA ILE A 215 -16.26 10.18 -9.95
C ILE A 215 -15.39 8.92 -9.77
N PRO A 216 -15.72 8.01 -8.81
CA PRO A 216 -14.97 6.78 -8.60
C PRO A 216 -14.80 5.94 -9.88
N GLY A 217 -13.57 5.46 -10.12
CA GLY A 217 -13.22 4.64 -11.28
C GLY A 217 -12.79 5.42 -12.52
N THR A 218 -12.78 6.75 -12.47
CA THR A 218 -12.38 7.62 -13.59
C THR A 218 -10.93 8.13 -13.47
N ASP A 219 -10.16 7.56 -12.58
CA ASP A 219 -8.77 7.93 -12.31
C ASP A 219 -7.88 7.96 -13.55
N GLY A 220 -8.07 6.98 -14.45
CA GLY A 220 -7.33 6.89 -15.70
C GLY A 220 -7.61 8.06 -16.64
N ALA A 221 -8.87 8.49 -16.75
CA ALA A 221 -9.25 9.63 -17.58
C ALA A 221 -8.62 10.94 -17.04
N LEU A 222 -8.62 11.14 -15.71
CA LEU A 222 -7.94 12.26 -15.08
C LEU A 222 -6.45 12.24 -15.36
N ALA A 223 -5.79 11.11 -15.13
CA ALA A 223 -4.34 10.99 -15.31
C ALA A 223 -3.92 11.19 -16.78
N LEU A 224 -4.65 10.60 -17.73
CA LEU A 224 -4.40 10.78 -19.17
C LEU A 224 -4.60 12.22 -19.60
N SER A 225 -5.61 12.91 -19.05
CA SER A 225 -5.84 14.33 -19.32
C SER A 225 -4.75 15.22 -18.73
N MET A 226 -4.30 14.94 -17.50
CA MET A 226 -3.12 15.63 -16.94
C MET A 226 -1.90 15.41 -17.83
N GLY A 227 -1.68 14.20 -18.32
CA GLY A 227 -0.60 13.88 -19.27
C GLY A 227 -0.73 14.63 -20.59
N GLN A 228 -1.96 14.78 -21.11
CA GLN A 228 -2.23 15.57 -22.31
C GLN A 228 -1.85 17.03 -22.12
N VAL A 229 -2.26 17.64 -21.00
CA VAL A 229 -1.90 19.04 -20.67
C VAL A 229 -0.40 19.21 -20.55
N ILE A 230 0.28 18.29 -19.85
CA ILE A 230 1.74 18.32 -19.66
C ILE A 230 2.46 18.31 -21.02
N ILE A 231 2.01 17.48 -21.95
CA ILE A 231 2.61 17.36 -23.28
C ILE A 231 2.26 18.58 -24.14
N GLU A 232 1.00 19.00 -24.19
CA GLU A 232 0.53 20.12 -25.02
C GLU A 232 1.18 21.43 -24.63
N GLU A 233 1.37 21.67 -23.32
CA GLU A 233 2.01 22.85 -22.78
C GLU A 233 3.55 22.74 -22.66
N ASN A 234 4.12 21.63 -23.18
CA ASN A 234 5.56 21.39 -23.19
C ASN A 234 6.19 21.44 -21.78
N LEU A 235 5.51 20.82 -20.79
CA LEU A 235 5.91 20.80 -19.37
C LEU A 235 6.58 19.50 -18.93
N TYR A 236 6.75 18.52 -19.85
CA TYR A 236 7.42 17.27 -19.53
C TYR A 236 8.95 17.45 -19.48
N ASP A 237 9.62 16.53 -18.78
CA ASP A 237 11.08 16.51 -18.71
C ASP A 237 11.65 15.91 -20.02
N HIS A 238 12.15 16.79 -20.89
CA HIS A 238 12.65 16.41 -22.22
C HIS A 238 13.85 15.46 -22.15
N GLU A 239 14.81 15.76 -21.26
CA GLU A 239 16.03 14.95 -21.13
C GLU A 239 15.70 13.54 -20.62
N PHE A 240 14.86 13.46 -19.58
CA PHE A 240 14.43 12.19 -19.02
C PHE A 240 13.62 11.37 -20.05
N VAL A 241 12.69 12.03 -20.75
CA VAL A 241 11.83 11.37 -21.74
C VAL A 241 12.64 10.84 -22.90
N GLU A 242 13.55 11.64 -23.45
CA GLU A 242 14.41 11.22 -24.56
C GLU A 242 15.31 10.02 -24.18
N LYS A 243 15.84 10.03 -22.97
CA LYS A 243 16.83 9.07 -22.53
C LYS A 243 16.25 7.76 -21.99
N TYR A 244 15.09 7.82 -21.32
CA TYR A 244 14.58 6.71 -20.51
C TYR A 244 13.16 6.26 -20.85
N VAL A 245 12.39 7.00 -21.64
CA VAL A 245 10.99 6.67 -21.90
C VAL A 245 10.83 6.04 -23.29
N TYR A 246 10.43 4.78 -23.32
CA TYR A 246 10.05 4.10 -24.54
C TYR A 246 8.55 4.29 -24.83
N GLY A 247 8.19 4.54 -26.10
CA GLY A 247 6.78 4.68 -26.52
C GLY A 247 6.17 6.07 -26.24
N PHE A 248 7.00 7.11 -26.12
CA PHE A 248 6.52 8.46 -25.86
C PHE A 248 5.63 9.01 -26.99
N GLU A 249 5.97 8.79 -28.26
CA GLU A 249 5.18 9.30 -29.38
C GLU A 249 3.81 8.62 -29.48
N GLU A 250 3.75 7.33 -29.21
CA GLU A 250 2.49 6.59 -29.14
C GLU A 250 1.62 7.10 -27.98
N TYR A 251 2.23 7.35 -26.82
CA TYR A 251 1.53 7.93 -25.68
C TYR A 251 1.04 9.36 -25.98
N ARG A 252 1.89 10.20 -26.60
CA ARG A 252 1.53 11.55 -27.04
C ARG A 252 0.31 11.54 -27.96
N ALA A 253 0.29 10.66 -28.95
CA ALA A 253 -0.85 10.52 -29.86
C ALA A 253 -2.09 10.01 -29.14
N TYR A 254 -1.94 9.04 -28.23
CA TYR A 254 -3.05 8.44 -27.50
C TYR A 254 -3.76 9.43 -26.57
N VAL A 255 -3.03 10.26 -25.83
CA VAL A 255 -3.63 11.17 -24.87
C VAL A 255 -4.41 12.33 -25.49
N GLN A 256 -4.24 12.58 -26.82
CA GLN A 256 -4.99 13.64 -27.51
C GLN A 256 -6.51 13.47 -27.46
N GLN A 257 -7.00 12.25 -27.25
CA GLN A 257 -8.42 11.97 -27.07
C GLN A 257 -8.94 12.30 -25.65
N PHE A 258 -8.04 12.62 -24.69
CA PHE A 258 -8.36 12.95 -23.30
C PHE A 258 -8.11 14.43 -22.99
N LYS A 259 -8.54 15.34 -23.88
CA LYS A 259 -8.50 16.77 -23.58
C LYS A 259 -9.25 17.08 -22.28
N PRO A 260 -8.88 18.14 -21.54
CA PRO A 260 -9.51 18.45 -20.26
C PRO A 260 -11.03 18.55 -20.31
N GLU A 261 -11.62 19.07 -21.39
CA GLU A 261 -13.07 19.14 -21.58
C GLU A 261 -13.68 17.73 -21.64
N LYS A 262 -13.06 16.81 -22.38
CA LYS A 262 -13.55 15.44 -22.46
C LYS A 262 -13.37 14.67 -21.15
N ALA A 263 -12.26 14.91 -20.47
CA ALA A 263 -12.04 14.33 -19.15
C ALA A 263 -13.01 14.89 -18.09
N ALA A 264 -13.39 16.16 -18.19
CA ALA A 264 -14.40 16.78 -17.34
C ALA A 264 -15.76 16.07 -17.43
N GLU A 265 -16.21 15.71 -18.63
CA GLU A 265 -17.44 14.91 -18.85
C GLU A 265 -17.37 13.54 -18.17
N ILE A 266 -16.19 12.91 -18.15
CA ILE A 266 -15.98 11.56 -17.61
C ILE A 266 -15.82 11.60 -16.08
N THR A 267 -15.04 12.55 -15.59
CA THR A 267 -14.60 12.60 -14.18
C THR A 267 -15.52 13.41 -13.29
N GLY A 268 -16.36 14.27 -13.87
CA GLY A 268 -17.17 15.26 -13.15
C GLY A 268 -16.37 16.43 -12.59
N LEU A 269 -15.09 16.57 -12.98
CA LEU A 269 -14.23 17.69 -12.59
C LEU A 269 -14.37 18.85 -13.57
N ASP A 270 -14.08 20.06 -13.12
CA ASP A 270 -13.90 21.18 -14.01
C ASP A 270 -12.63 21.03 -14.86
N ALA A 271 -12.67 21.37 -16.15
CA ALA A 271 -11.54 21.26 -17.07
C ALA A 271 -10.36 22.14 -16.66
N ASP A 272 -10.62 23.33 -16.12
CA ASP A 272 -9.57 24.24 -15.67
C ASP A 272 -8.92 23.73 -14.37
N LEU A 273 -9.66 23.04 -13.52
CA LEU A 273 -9.11 22.37 -12.34
C LEU A 273 -8.13 21.25 -12.73
N ILE A 274 -8.44 20.48 -13.79
CA ILE A 274 -7.54 19.47 -14.35
C ILE A 274 -6.25 20.11 -14.87
N ARG A 275 -6.36 21.21 -15.63
CA ARG A 275 -5.20 21.99 -16.12
C ARG A 275 -4.34 22.52 -14.98
N GLN A 276 -4.98 23.09 -13.97
CA GLN A 276 -4.30 23.58 -12.78
C GLN A 276 -3.48 22.49 -12.08
N ALA A 277 -4.09 21.34 -11.84
CA ALA A 277 -3.42 20.20 -11.22
C ALA A 277 -2.20 19.72 -12.03
N ALA A 278 -2.37 19.59 -13.36
CA ALA A 278 -1.30 19.19 -14.25
C ALA A 278 -0.11 20.17 -14.21
N ARG A 279 -0.40 21.47 -14.27
CA ARG A 279 0.61 22.54 -14.22
C ARG A 279 1.35 22.59 -12.88
N ILE A 280 0.63 22.48 -11.75
CA ILE A 280 1.24 22.45 -10.42
C ILE A 280 2.17 21.24 -10.30
N TYR A 281 1.70 20.06 -10.72
CA TYR A 281 2.46 18.83 -10.65
C TYR A 281 3.74 18.87 -11.49
N ALA A 282 3.66 19.34 -12.73
CA ALA A 282 4.79 19.34 -13.66
C ALA A 282 5.81 20.44 -13.40
N LYS A 283 5.37 21.66 -12.95
CA LYS A 283 6.27 22.82 -12.78
C LYS A 283 7.04 22.81 -11.46
N ASN A 284 6.61 22.05 -10.47
CA ASN A 284 7.20 22.07 -9.13
C ASN A 284 7.86 20.70 -8.80
N SER A 285 8.83 20.32 -9.63
CA SER A 285 9.68 19.13 -9.41
C SER A 285 10.77 19.40 -8.34
N PRO A 286 11.22 18.40 -7.56
CA PRO A 286 10.77 17.02 -7.55
C PRO A 286 9.33 16.86 -7.04
N ALA A 287 8.57 15.97 -7.66
CA ALA A 287 7.22 15.67 -7.26
C ALA A 287 7.05 14.19 -6.90
N ALA A 288 6.29 13.91 -5.86
CA ALA A 288 6.03 12.55 -5.40
C ALA A 288 4.55 12.18 -5.58
N VAL A 289 4.27 10.93 -5.93
CA VAL A 289 2.90 10.42 -6.00
C VAL A 289 2.69 9.39 -4.91
N MET A 290 1.83 9.73 -3.95
CA MET A 290 1.46 8.84 -2.86
C MET A 290 0.17 8.10 -3.18
N PHE A 291 0.30 6.85 -3.59
CA PHE A 291 -0.85 5.99 -3.89
C PHE A 291 -1.45 5.33 -2.66
N SER A 292 -2.76 5.12 -2.68
CA SER A 292 -3.38 4.05 -1.91
C SER A 292 -3.34 2.72 -2.67
N ALA A 293 -3.20 1.63 -1.91
CA ALA A 293 -3.08 0.30 -2.50
C ALA A 293 -4.33 -0.19 -3.25
N SER A 294 -5.51 0.31 -2.91
CA SER A 294 -6.76 -0.36 -3.29
C SER A 294 -7.70 0.45 -4.17
N PRO A 295 -8.02 1.72 -3.89
CA PRO A 295 -9.14 2.40 -4.54
C PRO A 295 -9.00 2.51 -6.07
N VAL A 296 -7.80 2.72 -6.57
CA VAL A 296 -7.53 2.87 -8.01
C VAL A 296 -7.58 1.54 -8.76
N VAL A 297 -7.29 0.41 -8.07
CA VAL A 297 -7.14 -0.91 -8.75
C VAL A 297 -8.31 -1.87 -8.54
N HIS A 298 -9.22 -1.64 -7.58
CA HIS A 298 -10.31 -2.56 -7.25
C HIS A 298 -11.54 -2.40 -8.13
N HIS A 299 -11.33 -2.31 -9.44
CA HIS A 299 -12.41 -2.32 -10.45
C HIS A 299 -11.88 -2.82 -11.80
N ILE A 300 -12.78 -3.03 -12.77
CA ILE A 300 -12.46 -3.66 -14.07
C ILE A 300 -11.27 -3.02 -14.77
N ASN A 301 -11.16 -1.70 -14.74
CA ASN A 301 -10.09 -0.95 -15.42
C ASN A 301 -8.92 -0.58 -14.49
N GLY A 302 -8.84 -1.16 -13.29
CA GLY A 302 -7.96 -0.70 -12.22
C GLY A 302 -6.48 -0.71 -12.59
N MET A 303 -5.99 -1.74 -13.26
CA MET A 303 -4.59 -1.81 -13.71
C MET A 303 -4.26 -0.65 -14.68
N GLN A 304 -5.16 -0.36 -15.61
CA GLN A 304 -4.93 0.70 -16.61
C GLN A 304 -5.00 2.09 -15.96
N ASN A 305 -5.93 2.30 -15.03
CA ASN A 305 -5.98 3.54 -14.26
C ASN A 305 -4.68 3.79 -13.51
N TYR A 306 -4.17 2.74 -12.84
CA TYR A 306 -2.91 2.84 -12.10
C TYR A 306 -1.72 3.13 -13.03
N ARG A 307 -1.66 2.46 -14.19
CA ARG A 307 -0.64 2.73 -15.22
C ARG A 307 -0.68 4.19 -15.71
N ALA A 308 -1.88 4.72 -15.96
CA ALA A 308 -2.03 6.10 -16.43
C ALA A 308 -1.44 7.11 -15.42
N VAL A 309 -1.69 6.90 -14.12
CA VAL A 309 -1.07 7.74 -13.08
C VAL A 309 0.44 7.60 -13.06
N MET A 310 0.97 6.38 -13.27
CA MET A 310 2.42 6.15 -13.30
C MET A 310 3.10 6.81 -14.50
N CYS A 311 2.41 6.94 -15.64
CA CYS A 311 2.93 7.67 -16.79
C CYS A 311 3.20 9.16 -16.47
N LEU A 312 2.48 9.77 -15.53
CA LEU A 312 2.75 11.13 -15.07
C LEU A 312 4.13 11.26 -14.41
N ILE A 313 4.53 10.25 -13.64
CA ILE A 313 5.85 10.19 -13.00
C ILE A 313 6.96 10.13 -14.06
N ALA A 314 6.77 9.29 -15.09
CA ALA A 314 7.72 9.16 -16.20
C ALA A 314 7.83 10.43 -17.06
N LEU A 315 6.68 11.08 -17.35
CA LEU A 315 6.66 12.32 -18.13
C LEU A 315 7.44 13.47 -17.45
N THR A 316 7.43 13.51 -16.14
CA THR A 316 8.00 14.63 -15.38
C THR A 316 9.36 14.29 -14.75
N GLY A 317 9.97 13.17 -15.14
CA GLY A 317 11.28 12.76 -14.66
C GLY A 317 11.36 12.48 -13.15
N ASN A 318 10.21 12.25 -12.48
CA ASN A 318 10.13 12.07 -11.03
C ASN A 318 10.35 10.60 -10.61
N TYR A 319 11.26 9.92 -11.26
CA TYR A 319 11.63 8.53 -10.96
C TYR A 319 13.13 8.44 -10.71
N ASP A 320 13.52 7.90 -9.55
CA ASP A 320 14.92 7.67 -9.13
C ASP A 320 15.77 8.96 -9.09
N ILE A 321 15.19 10.03 -8.53
CA ILE A 321 15.81 11.35 -8.37
C ILE A 321 16.04 11.69 -6.89
#